data_fc88cbdde7424117454dacde403bd190
#
_entry.id   fc88cbdde7424117454dacde403bd190
#
_cell.length_a   1.000
_cell.length_b   1.000
_cell.length_c   1.000
_cell.angle_alpha   90.00
_cell.angle_beta   90.00
_cell.angle_gamma   90.00
#
_symmetry.space_group_name_H-M   'P 1'
#
loop_
_entity.id
_entity.type
_entity.pdbx_description
1 polymer ?
#
loop_
_entity_poly.entity_id
_entity_poly.type
_entity_poly.pdbx_seq_one_letter_code
_entity_poly.pdbx_strand_id
1 'polypeptide(L)'
;MIKSRPVYLNLLAIRQPLPAIVSILHRISGALMFVLLPLVVWLLDVSLTSEISYERFSNAFIAGIGIVPAFLLKLIVLALIWSFLHHLIAGMRHLWMDVMHNVTLQQGHISALITFGVSGVLTLVLGARLFGLY
;
A
#
# COMPACT_ATOMS: atom_id res chain seq x y z
N MET A 1 -37.34 -29.47 0.77
CA MET A 1 -36.29 -29.15 1.74
C MET A 1 -35.93 -27.69 1.61
N ILE A 2 -36.26 -26.86 2.61
CA ILE A 2 -35.85 -25.44 2.62
C ILE A 2 -34.38 -25.39 3.02
N LYS A 3 -33.50 -25.12 2.06
CA LYS A 3 -32.07 -24.86 2.35
C LYS A 3 -31.99 -23.62 3.26
N SER A 4 -31.53 -23.78 4.48
CA SER A 4 -31.24 -22.66 5.36
C SER A 4 -30.26 -21.71 4.70
N ARG A 5 -30.61 -20.44 4.55
CA ARG A 5 -29.71 -19.42 3.99
C ARG A 5 -28.58 -19.14 4.97
N PRO A 6 -27.33 -18.97 4.52
CA PRO A 6 -26.24 -18.57 5.41
C PRO A 6 -26.60 -17.25 6.13
N VAL A 7 -26.38 -17.20 7.44
CA VAL A 7 -26.71 -16.04 8.27
C VAL A 7 -25.53 -15.05 8.35
N TYR A 8 -24.35 -15.47 7.94
CA TYR A 8 -23.12 -14.62 7.95
C TYR A 8 -22.31 -14.83 6.69
N LEU A 9 -21.52 -13.80 6.33
CA LEU A 9 -20.61 -13.82 5.19
C LEU A 9 -19.23 -14.32 5.64
N ASN A 10 -18.85 -15.55 5.26
CA ASN A 10 -17.52 -16.07 5.53
C ASN A 10 -16.55 -15.70 4.40
N LEU A 11 -15.86 -14.57 4.56
CA LEU A 11 -14.92 -14.05 3.55
C LEU A 11 -13.74 -14.98 3.27
N LEU A 12 -13.34 -15.82 4.23
CA LEU A 12 -12.25 -16.79 4.08
C LEU A 12 -12.66 -18.03 3.27
N ALA A 13 -13.95 -18.36 3.29
CA ALA A 13 -14.48 -19.52 2.55
C ALA A 13 -14.89 -19.16 1.10
N ILE A 14 -15.05 -17.88 0.77
CA ILE A 14 -15.47 -17.40 -0.55
C ILE A 14 -14.23 -17.10 -1.40
N ARG A 15 -14.16 -17.65 -2.61
CA ARG A 15 -13.14 -17.27 -3.60
C ARG A 15 -13.44 -15.85 -4.08
N GLN A 16 -12.64 -14.91 -3.60
CA GLN A 16 -12.78 -13.50 -3.98
C GLN A 16 -12.28 -13.28 -5.41
N PRO A 17 -13.04 -12.62 -6.29
CA PRO A 17 -12.55 -12.21 -7.60
C PRO A 17 -11.48 -11.11 -7.45
N LEU A 18 -10.52 -11.08 -8.39
CA LEU A 18 -9.39 -10.15 -8.35
C LEU A 18 -9.79 -8.67 -8.16
N PRO A 19 -10.84 -8.14 -8.84
CA PRO A 19 -11.33 -6.79 -8.61
C PRO A 19 -11.78 -6.51 -7.18
N ALA A 20 -12.35 -7.49 -6.49
CA ALA A 20 -12.75 -7.37 -5.09
C ALA A 20 -11.51 -7.28 -4.16
N ILE A 21 -10.47 -8.05 -4.44
CA ILE A 21 -9.21 -8.01 -3.69
C ILE A 21 -8.55 -6.63 -3.84
N VAL A 22 -8.48 -6.07 -5.06
CA VAL A 22 -7.98 -4.69 -5.27
C VAL A 22 -8.76 -3.69 -4.43
N SER A 23 -10.10 -3.79 -4.42
CA SER A 23 -10.95 -2.88 -3.65
C SER A 23 -10.73 -2.99 -2.13
N ILE A 24 -10.55 -4.20 -1.61
CA ILE A 24 -10.25 -4.41 -0.18
C ILE A 24 -8.86 -3.84 0.15
N LEU A 25 -7.84 -4.12 -0.66
CA LEU A 25 -6.48 -3.62 -0.46
C LEU A 25 -6.39 -2.11 -0.63
N HIS A 26 -7.19 -1.49 -1.49
CA HIS A 26 -7.31 -0.03 -1.58
C HIS A 26 -7.78 0.59 -0.25
N ARG A 27 -8.75 -0.02 0.43
CA ARG A 27 -9.21 0.42 1.75
C ARG A 27 -8.16 0.19 2.83
N ILE A 28 -7.49 -0.97 2.84
CA ILE A 28 -6.42 -1.29 3.79
C ILE A 28 -5.25 -0.33 3.62
N SER A 29 -4.82 -0.06 2.39
CA SER A 29 -3.73 0.88 2.11
C SER A 29 -4.06 2.30 2.57
N GLY A 30 -5.30 2.77 2.39
CA GLY A 30 -5.77 4.05 2.91
C GLY A 30 -5.73 4.11 4.45
N ALA A 31 -6.20 3.05 5.12
CA ALA A 31 -6.14 2.96 6.57
C ALA A 31 -4.69 2.95 7.09
N LEU A 32 -3.79 2.20 6.45
CA LEU A 32 -2.37 2.18 6.80
C LEU A 32 -1.71 3.55 6.66
N MET A 33 -1.95 4.27 5.55
CA MET A 33 -1.43 5.63 5.37
C MET A 33 -1.94 6.58 6.46
N PHE A 34 -3.22 6.48 6.83
CA PHE A 34 -3.79 7.31 7.87
C PHE A 34 -3.16 7.03 9.24
N VAL A 35 -3.02 5.76 9.62
CA VAL A 35 -2.42 5.35 10.92
C VAL A 35 -0.94 5.73 10.98
N LEU A 36 -0.22 5.65 9.86
CA LEU A 36 1.21 5.97 9.78
C LEU A 36 1.49 7.45 9.45
N LEU A 37 0.44 8.28 9.28
CA LEU A 37 0.61 9.71 8.99
C LEU A 37 1.49 10.45 10.01
N PRO A 38 1.39 10.23 11.33
CA PRO A 38 2.29 10.88 12.30
C PRO A 38 3.76 10.53 12.06
N LEU A 39 4.05 9.28 11.66
CA LEU A 39 5.41 8.87 11.30
C LEU A 39 5.90 9.59 10.05
N VAL A 40 5.06 9.75 9.02
CA VAL A 40 5.41 10.47 7.79
C VAL A 40 5.73 11.93 8.10
N VAL A 41 4.88 12.60 8.89
CA VAL A 41 5.08 14.00 9.29
C VAL A 41 6.39 14.15 10.07
N TRP A 42 6.65 13.26 11.02
CA TRP A 42 7.90 13.27 11.80
C TRP A 42 9.14 13.04 10.91
N LEU A 43 9.08 12.07 9.99
CA LEU A 43 10.19 11.81 9.05
C LEU A 43 10.47 13.02 8.15
N LEU A 44 9.43 13.70 7.67
CA LEU A 44 9.57 14.92 6.88
C LEU A 44 10.18 16.05 7.70
N ASP A 45 9.69 16.30 8.90
CA ASP A 45 10.21 17.32 9.80
C ASP A 45 11.71 17.10 10.05
N VAL A 46 12.10 15.90 10.48
CA VAL A 46 13.50 15.55 10.77
C VAL A 46 14.37 15.64 9.51
N SER A 47 13.85 15.33 8.32
CA SER A 47 14.62 15.38 7.08
C SER A 47 14.85 16.80 6.54
N LEU A 48 13.99 17.78 6.91
CA LEU A 48 13.98 19.12 6.31
C LEU A 48 14.45 20.24 7.26
N THR A 49 14.53 19.98 8.58
CA THR A 49 14.74 21.05 9.58
C THR A 49 16.20 21.57 9.59
N SER A 50 17.20 20.71 9.47
CA SER A 50 18.63 21.09 9.48
C SER A 50 19.53 19.97 8.97
N GLU A 51 20.81 20.28 8.67
CA GLU A 51 21.82 19.27 8.31
C GLU A 51 21.99 18.21 9.39
N ILE A 52 22.02 18.61 10.66
CA ILE A 52 22.16 17.70 11.79
C ILE A 52 20.93 16.77 11.89
N SER A 53 19.74 17.29 11.66
CA SER A 53 18.52 16.46 11.67
C SER A 53 18.45 15.53 10.46
N TYR A 54 18.94 15.95 9.31
CA TYR A 54 19.07 15.10 8.13
C TYR A 54 20.06 13.95 8.33
N GLU A 55 21.19 14.19 9.01
CA GLU A 55 22.11 13.12 9.40
C GLU A 55 21.44 12.10 10.33
N ARG A 56 20.64 12.56 11.31
CA ARG A 56 19.87 11.67 12.19
C ARG A 56 18.83 10.86 11.38
N PHE A 57 18.15 11.50 10.44
CA PHE A 57 17.23 10.83 9.52
C PHE A 57 17.94 9.73 8.72
N SER A 58 19.09 10.03 8.12
CA SER A 58 19.85 9.07 7.33
C SER A 58 20.40 7.92 8.20
N ASN A 59 20.91 8.24 9.39
CA ASN A 59 21.41 7.25 10.34
C ASN A 59 20.32 6.32 10.87
N ALA A 60 19.08 6.78 10.95
CA ALA A 60 17.95 5.94 11.33
C ALA A 60 17.78 4.72 10.39
N PHE A 61 18.06 4.88 9.11
CA PHE A 61 18.01 3.78 8.13
C PHE A 61 19.25 2.87 8.12
N ILE A 62 20.30 3.24 8.85
CA ILE A 62 21.55 2.47 8.99
C ILE A 62 21.60 1.77 10.34
N ALA A 63 21.38 2.51 11.42
CA ALA A 63 21.52 2.05 12.79
C ALA A 63 20.18 1.75 13.49
N GLY A 64 19.07 2.28 12.99
CA GLY A 64 17.76 2.23 13.65
C GLY A 64 17.47 3.45 14.53
N ILE A 65 16.36 3.41 15.28
CA ILE A 65 15.93 4.47 16.19
C ILE A 65 15.63 3.86 17.57
N GLY A 66 16.44 4.15 18.57
CA GLY A 66 16.25 3.60 19.92
C GLY A 66 16.24 2.07 19.91
N ILE A 67 15.11 1.47 20.28
CA ILE A 67 14.92 0.01 20.29
C ILE A 67 14.48 -0.57 18.93
N VAL A 68 14.17 0.28 17.95
CA VAL A 68 13.68 -0.13 16.63
C VAL A 68 14.88 -0.33 15.70
N PRO A 69 15.19 -1.55 15.27
CA PRO A 69 16.29 -1.81 14.37
C PRO A 69 16.02 -1.22 12.97
N ALA A 70 17.07 -0.83 12.26
CA ALA A 70 17.01 -0.26 10.92
C ALA A 70 16.19 -1.10 9.93
N PHE A 71 16.31 -2.43 10.01
CA PHE A 71 15.55 -3.35 9.17
C PHE A 71 14.03 -3.21 9.37
N LEU A 72 13.58 -3.11 10.63
CA LEU A 72 12.15 -2.94 10.92
C LEU A 72 11.64 -1.58 10.44
N LEU A 73 12.44 -0.51 10.63
CA LEU A 73 12.11 0.81 10.08
C LEU A 73 11.96 0.76 8.55
N LYS A 74 12.89 0.12 7.84
CA LYS A 74 12.82 -0.08 6.38
C LYS A 74 11.57 -0.85 5.98
N LEU A 75 11.16 -1.87 6.73
CA LEU A 75 9.92 -2.61 6.45
C LEU A 75 8.66 -1.74 6.62
N ILE A 76 8.62 -0.89 7.66
CA ILE A 76 7.51 0.06 7.86
C ILE A 76 7.45 1.06 6.72
N VAL A 77 8.59 1.61 6.30
CA VAL A 77 8.65 2.54 5.16
C VAL A 77 8.31 1.83 3.85
N LEU A 78 8.71 0.57 3.66
CA LEU A 78 8.30 -0.21 2.51
C LEU A 78 6.77 -0.44 2.47
N ALA A 79 6.16 -0.71 3.63
CA ALA A 79 4.71 -0.83 3.75
C ALA A 79 4.00 0.49 3.41
N LEU A 80 4.57 1.65 3.80
CA LEU A 80 4.09 2.97 3.41
C LEU A 80 4.20 3.21 1.90
N ILE A 81 5.34 2.87 1.29
CA ILE A 81 5.57 2.99 -0.16
C ILE A 81 4.54 2.14 -0.91
N TRP A 82 4.36 0.87 -0.51
CA TRP A 82 3.34 0.01 -1.11
C TRP A 82 1.94 0.58 -0.91
N SER A 83 1.61 1.03 0.29
CA SER A 83 0.28 1.59 0.59
C SER A 83 -0.03 2.80 -0.28
N PHE A 84 0.92 3.72 -0.41
CA PHE A 84 0.77 4.91 -1.24
C PHE A 84 0.59 4.55 -2.73
N LEU A 85 1.47 3.72 -3.27
CA LEU A 85 1.44 3.33 -4.68
C LEU A 85 0.17 2.54 -5.01
N HIS A 86 -0.16 1.54 -4.19
CA HIS A 86 -1.36 0.74 -4.41
C HIS A 86 -2.63 1.58 -4.29
N HIS A 87 -2.71 2.46 -3.28
CA HIS A 87 -3.86 3.35 -3.08
C HIS A 87 -4.04 4.31 -4.25
N LEU A 88 -2.95 4.93 -4.71
CA LEU A 88 -2.98 5.85 -5.85
C LEU A 88 -3.46 5.14 -7.13
N ILE A 89 -2.87 4.01 -7.47
CA ILE A 89 -3.17 3.30 -8.72
C ILE A 89 -4.58 2.69 -8.68
N ALA A 90 -4.98 2.11 -7.55
CA ALA A 90 -6.34 1.61 -7.36
C ALA A 90 -7.37 2.73 -7.33
N GLY A 91 -7.05 3.89 -6.76
CA GLY A 91 -7.88 5.10 -6.81
C GLY A 91 -8.09 5.61 -8.23
N MET A 92 -7.02 5.70 -9.02
CA MET A 92 -7.11 6.05 -10.45
C MET A 92 -7.97 5.05 -11.23
N ARG A 93 -7.85 3.75 -10.91
CA ARG A 93 -8.72 2.71 -11.48
C ARG A 93 -10.20 2.95 -11.14
N HIS A 94 -10.52 3.31 -9.90
CA HIS A 94 -11.90 3.62 -9.50
C HIS A 94 -12.45 4.82 -10.27
N LEU A 95 -11.68 5.91 -10.37
CA LEU A 95 -12.07 7.10 -11.15
C LEU A 95 -12.30 6.76 -12.63
N TRP A 96 -11.43 5.92 -13.21
CA TRP A 96 -11.61 5.47 -14.59
C TRP A 96 -12.91 4.67 -14.76
N MET A 97 -13.24 3.77 -13.85
CA MET A 97 -14.47 2.99 -13.90
C MET A 97 -15.72 3.87 -13.74
N ASP A 98 -15.65 4.90 -12.90
CA ASP A 98 -16.75 5.85 -12.69
C ASP A 98 -17.00 6.69 -13.94
N VAL A 99 -15.96 7.11 -14.66
CA VAL A 99 -16.10 7.85 -15.93
C VAL A 99 -16.67 6.98 -17.05
N MET A 100 -16.26 5.72 -17.11
CA MET A 100 -16.66 4.82 -18.21
C MET A 100 -18.10 4.30 -18.11
N HIS A 101 -18.73 4.35 -16.94
CA HIS A 101 -20.13 3.93 -16.65
C HIS A 101 -20.49 2.48 -17.04
N ASN A 102 -19.93 1.94 -18.13
CA ASN A 102 -20.22 0.62 -18.71
C ASN A 102 -18.96 -0.27 -18.73
N VAL A 103 -18.48 -0.68 -17.55
CA VAL A 103 -17.30 -1.56 -17.42
C VAL A 103 -17.72 -3.02 -17.49
N THR A 104 -17.17 -3.76 -18.46
CA THR A 104 -17.38 -5.20 -18.58
C THR A 104 -16.60 -5.97 -17.49
N LEU A 105 -17.02 -7.20 -17.20
CA LEU A 105 -16.29 -8.08 -16.26
C LEU A 105 -14.83 -8.29 -16.68
N GLN A 106 -14.56 -8.41 -17.96
CA GLN A 106 -13.21 -8.58 -18.50
C GLN A 106 -12.37 -7.32 -18.27
N GLN A 107 -12.89 -6.14 -18.55
CA GLN A 107 -12.20 -4.86 -18.27
C GLN A 107 -11.92 -4.68 -16.78
N GLY A 108 -12.89 -5.04 -15.94
CA GLY A 108 -12.71 -5.03 -14.48
C GLY A 108 -11.56 -5.97 -14.02
N HIS A 109 -11.45 -7.15 -14.64
CA HIS A 109 -10.38 -8.09 -14.33
C HIS A 109 -8.99 -7.62 -14.82
N ILE A 110 -8.91 -7.15 -16.07
CA ILE A 110 -7.67 -6.66 -16.67
C ILE A 110 -7.15 -5.42 -15.88
N SER A 111 -8.03 -4.46 -15.59
CA SER A 111 -7.64 -3.28 -14.82
C SER A 111 -7.16 -3.63 -13.40
N ALA A 112 -7.70 -4.68 -12.78
CA ALA A 112 -7.22 -5.17 -11.51
C ALA A 112 -5.81 -5.80 -11.61
N LEU A 113 -5.54 -6.59 -12.67
CA LEU A 113 -4.20 -7.13 -12.95
C LEU A 113 -3.17 -5.99 -13.16
N ILE A 114 -3.53 -4.97 -13.93
CA ILE A 114 -2.68 -3.79 -14.16
C ILE A 114 -2.37 -3.09 -12.82
N THR A 115 -3.39 -2.90 -11.98
CA THR A 115 -3.22 -2.28 -10.65
C THR A 115 -2.19 -3.05 -9.81
N PHE A 116 -2.31 -4.36 -9.72
CA PHE A 116 -1.35 -5.20 -8.99
C PHE A 116 0.04 -5.19 -9.62
N GLY A 117 0.11 -5.33 -10.94
CA GLY A 117 1.38 -5.35 -11.66
C GLY A 117 2.16 -4.04 -11.48
N VAL A 118 1.52 -2.91 -11.74
CA VAL A 118 2.17 -1.60 -11.65
C VAL A 118 2.54 -1.26 -10.21
N SER A 119 1.60 -1.39 -9.25
CA SER A 119 1.91 -1.10 -7.85
C SER A 119 2.98 -2.03 -7.29
N GLY A 120 2.96 -3.32 -7.64
CA GLY A 120 3.94 -4.30 -7.21
C GLY A 120 5.34 -4.01 -7.77
N VAL A 121 5.46 -3.78 -9.07
CA VAL A 121 6.75 -3.47 -9.71
C VAL A 121 7.36 -2.17 -9.13
N LEU A 122 6.57 -1.11 -9.02
CA LEU A 122 7.05 0.15 -8.44
C LEU A 122 7.49 -0.02 -6.98
N THR A 123 6.73 -0.80 -6.19
CA THR A 123 7.10 -1.11 -4.80
C THR A 123 8.41 -1.88 -4.73
N LEU A 124 8.62 -2.87 -5.60
CA LEU A 124 9.86 -3.64 -5.66
C LEU A 124 11.06 -2.77 -6.05
N VAL A 125 10.91 -1.90 -7.06
CA VAL A 125 11.97 -0.99 -7.49
C VAL A 125 12.35 -0.02 -6.36
N LEU A 126 11.37 0.68 -5.77
CA LEU A 126 11.65 1.62 -4.68
C LEU A 126 12.14 0.89 -3.41
N GLY A 127 11.61 -0.30 -3.14
CA GLY A 127 12.08 -1.16 -2.06
C GLY A 127 13.53 -1.58 -2.24
N ALA A 128 13.93 -2.00 -3.43
CA ALA A 128 15.31 -2.34 -3.74
C ALA A 128 16.25 -1.15 -3.46
N ARG A 129 15.84 0.07 -3.83
CA ARG A 129 16.57 1.30 -3.50
C ARG A 129 16.65 1.54 -1.99
N LEU A 130 15.54 1.39 -1.28
CA LEU A 130 15.47 1.54 0.19
C LEU A 130 16.41 0.58 0.94
N PHE A 131 16.57 -0.64 0.42
CA PHE A 131 17.48 -1.63 1.00
C PHE A 131 18.91 -1.54 0.47
N GLY A 132 19.21 -0.62 -0.44
CA GLY A 132 20.55 -0.37 -0.94
C GLY A 132 21.06 -1.43 -1.92
N LEU A 133 20.15 -2.01 -2.70
CA LEU A 133 20.53 -2.99 -3.73
C LEU A 133 21.05 -2.34 -5.02
N TYR A 134 20.85 -1.05 -5.18
CA TYR A 134 21.41 -0.21 -6.25
C TYR A 134 21.46 1.26 -5.82
#